data_7946165838e1129717523093c86490d5
#
_entry.id   7946165838e1129717523093c86490d5
#
_cell.length_a   1.000
_cell.length_b   1.000
_cell.length_c   1.000
_cell.angle_alpha   90.00
_cell.angle_beta   90.00
_cell.angle_gamma   90.00
#
_symmetry.space_group_name_H-M   'P 1'
#
loop_
_entity.id
_entity.type
_entity.pdbx_description
1 polymer ?
#
loop_
_entity_poly.entity_id
_entity_poly.type
_entity_poly.pdbx_seq_one_letter_code
_entity_poly.pdbx_strand_id
1 'polypeptide(L)'
;MSKFDYLIVGAGLFGSVFAYEATQRGKKCLVIDKRNHIAGNIYTENIEGINVHKYGAHIFHTSDKAIWEYVNRFADFNNFINSPIASYKDELYNLPFNMNTFSKMWGIKTPAEAKAIIAGQIANLNIGEPKNLEEQALKLVGTDVYEKLIKGYTQKQWGRPCTELPAFIIKRLPLRFTYDNNYFNDRYQGIAIGGYTQIIEKMLAGSDVKTDTDYFEFIKENPDIAEKTVFTGQIDEFFGYRYGALGYRSVRFENEILDTDNYQGNAVVNYTDREVPYTRIIEHKHFEFGKQEKTVISREYSAEWQPGIEPY
;
A
#
# COMPACT_ATOMS: atom_id res chain seq x y z
N MET A 1 -20.78 18.11 -31.22
CA MET A 1 -21.03 18.02 -29.74
C MET A 1 -20.35 16.78 -29.23
N SER A 2 -19.54 16.90 -28.19
CA SER A 2 -18.90 15.77 -27.54
C SER A 2 -19.95 14.79 -27.03
N LYS A 3 -19.64 13.50 -27.08
CA LYS A 3 -20.54 12.42 -26.67
C LYS A 3 -20.68 12.33 -25.14
N PHE A 4 -19.60 12.73 -24.43
CA PHE A 4 -19.50 12.68 -22.97
C PHE A 4 -19.13 14.06 -22.40
N ASP A 5 -19.51 14.33 -21.14
CA ASP A 5 -19.03 15.49 -20.39
C ASP A 5 -17.58 15.26 -19.93
N TYR A 6 -17.27 14.00 -19.51
CA TYR A 6 -15.96 13.63 -19.01
C TYR A 6 -15.43 12.35 -19.66
N LEU A 7 -14.17 12.38 -20.09
CA LEU A 7 -13.31 11.22 -20.29
C LEU A 7 -12.44 11.08 -19.03
N ILE A 8 -12.56 9.94 -18.35
CA ILE A 8 -11.80 9.63 -17.14
C ILE A 8 -10.82 8.51 -17.47
N VAL A 9 -9.53 8.81 -17.32
CA VAL A 9 -8.44 7.88 -17.61
C VAL A 9 -7.95 7.26 -16.33
N GLY A 10 -8.19 5.97 -16.18
CA GLY A 10 -7.95 5.18 -14.98
C GLY A 10 -9.24 4.82 -14.23
N ALA A 11 -9.59 3.53 -14.25
CA ALA A 11 -10.72 2.96 -13.52
C ALA A 11 -10.34 2.54 -12.08
N GLY A 12 -9.31 3.15 -11.50
CA GLY A 12 -8.94 2.99 -10.10
C GLY A 12 -9.86 3.78 -9.16
N LEU A 13 -9.57 3.76 -7.87
CA LEU A 13 -10.43 4.37 -6.84
C LEU A 13 -10.71 5.86 -7.11
N PHE A 14 -9.70 6.66 -7.45
CA PHE A 14 -9.88 8.09 -7.72
C PHE A 14 -10.82 8.35 -8.91
N GLY A 15 -10.53 7.70 -10.05
CA GLY A 15 -11.34 7.87 -11.27
C GLY A 15 -12.77 7.41 -11.06
N SER A 16 -12.98 6.33 -10.32
CA SER A 16 -14.30 5.77 -10.03
C SER A 16 -15.11 6.64 -9.09
N VAL A 17 -14.50 7.22 -8.05
CA VAL A 17 -15.16 8.20 -7.18
C VAL A 17 -15.55 9.44 -7.99
N PHE A 18 -14.65 9.96 -8.84
CA PHE A 18 -14.97 11.10 -9.70
C PHE A 18 -16.13 10.78 -10.64
N ALA A 19 -16.10 9.63 -11.31
CA ALA A 19 -17.16 9.20 -12.22
C ALA A 19 -18.51 9.10 -11.48
N TYR A 20 -18.53 8.47 -10.31
CA TYR A 20 -19.72 8.33 -9.48
C TYR A 20 -20.30 9.70 -9.13
N GLU A 21 -19.49 10.59 -8.57
CA GLU A 21 -19.95 11.92 -8.16
C GLU A 21 -20.42 12.79 -9.35
N ALA A 22 -19.81 12.63 -10.52
CA ALA A 22 -20.22 13.31 -11.73
C ALA A 22 -21.57 12.77 -12.25
N THR A 23 -21.76 11.45 -12.28
CA THR A 23 -23.01 10.83 -12.75
C THR A 23 -24.18 11.15 -11.81
N GLN A 24 -23.95 11.23 -10.49
CA GLN A 24 -24.99 11.70 -9.54
C GLN A 24 -25.43 13.15 -9.82
N ARG A 25 -24.64 13.93 -10.54
CA ARG A 25 -24.97 15.30 -11.00
C ARG A 25 -25.44 15.36 -12.45
N GLY A 26 -25.85 14.23 -13.01
CA GLY A 26 -26.40 14.11 -14.36
C GLY A 26 -25.35 14.22 -15.48
N LYS A 27 -24.07 14.08 -15.17
CA LYS A 27 -22.98 14.11 -16.15
C LYS A 27 -22.78 12.75 -16.81
N LYS A 28 -22.47 12.74 -18.10
CA LYS A 28 -22.12 11.53 -18.86
C LYS A 28 -20.61 11.31 -18.81
N CYS A 29 -20.20 10.17 -18.28
CA CYS A 29 -18.81 9.80 -18.14
C CYS A 29 -18.45 8.59 -19.00
N LEU A 30 -17.30 8.68 -19.69
CA LEU A 30 -16.60 7.52 -20.24
C LEU A 30 -15.34 7.30 -19.41
N VAL A 31 -15.22 6.12 -18.82
CA VAL A 31 -14.02 5.69 -18.07
C VAL A 31 -13.24 4.70 -18.92
N ILE A 32 -11.95 4.94 -19.09
CA ILE A 32 -11.05 4.03 -19.80
C ILE A 32 -9.92 3.59 -18.88
N ASP A 33 -9.47 2.36 -19.02
CA ASP A 33 -8.29 1.84 -18.32
C ASP A 33 -7.45 1.00 -19.28
N LYS A 34 -6.12 1.13 -19.20
CA LYS A 34 -5.19 0.34 -20.01
C LYS A 34 -5.12 -1.12 -19.58
N ARG A 35 -5.47 -1.44 -18.32
CA ARG A 35 -5.58 -2.81 -17.80
C ARG A 35 -6.85 -3.48 -18.34
N ASN A 36 -6.87 -4.80 -18.33
CA ASN A 36 -8.03 -5.61 -18.72
C ASN A 36 -9.10 -5.70 -17.60
N HIS A 37 -8.95 -4.94 -16.53
CA HIS A 37 -9.86 -4.92 -15.39
C HIS A 37 -9.96 -3.50 -14.80
N ILE A 38 -11.04 -3.24 -14.09
CA ILE A 38 -11.26 -2.05 -13.27
C ILE A 38 -10.59 -2.18 -11.90
N ALA A 39 -10.80 -1.20 -11.04
CA ALA A 39 -10.32 -1.12 -9.66
C ALA A 39 -8.83 -0.77 -9.48
N GLY A 40 -8.06 -0.64 -10.56
CA GLY A 40 -6.66 -0.21 -10.45
C GLY A 40 -5.87 -1.04 -9.45
N ASN A 41 -5.15 -0.40 -8.54
CA ASN A 41 -4.33 -1.09 -7.54
C ASN A 41 -5.13 -1.79 -6.43
N ILE A 42 -6.41 -1.43 -6.21
CA ILE A 42 -7.26 -2.12 -5.23
C ILE A 42 -8.02 -3.32 -5.83
N TYR A 43 -7.67 -3.73 -7.05
CA TYR A 43 -8.28 -4.90 -7.68
C TYR A 43 -8.09 -6.16 -6.83
N THR A 44 -9.21 -6.83 -6.56
CA THR A 44 -9.26 -8.11 -5.87
C THR A 44 -9.84 -9.18 -6.80
N GLU A 45 -9.20 -10.33 -6.82
CA GLU A 45 -9.60 -11.50 -7.61
C GLU A 45 -9.93 -12.66 -6.67
N ASN A 46 -11.02 -13.38 -6.90
CA ASN A 46 -11.34 -14.56 -6.11
C ASN A 46 -10.58 -15.78 -6.62
N ILE A 47 -9.71 -16.33 -5.78
CA ILE A 47 -8.91 -17.54 -6.06
C ILE A 47 -9.15 -18.53 -4.93
N GLU A 48 -9.63 -19.73 -5.22
CA GLU A 48 -9.93 -20.76 -4.20
C GLU A 48 -10.89 -20.28 -3.10
N GLY A 49 -11.81 -19.37 -3.42
CA GLY A 49 -12.71 -18.75 -2.44
C GLY A 49 -12.07 -17.69 -1.54
N ILE A 50 -10.87 -17.22 -1.86
CA ILE A 50 -10.12 -16.19 -1.16
C ILE A 50 -10.04 -14.94 -2.03
N ASN A 51 -10.37 -13.77 -1.49
CA ASN A 51 -10.21 -12.50 -2.19
C ASN A 51 -8.75 -12.05 -2.14
N VAL A 52 -8.04 -12.24 -3.23
CA VAL A 52 -6.61 -11.95 -3.40
C VAL A 52 -6.44 -10.49 -3.84
N HIS A 53 -5.71 -9.70 -3.06
CA HIS A 53 -5.32 -8.34 -3.42
C HIS A 53 -4.16 -8.40 -4.41
N LYS A 54 -4.42 -8.23 -5.70
CA LYS A 54 -3.43 -8.49 -6.77
C LYS A 54 -2.23 -7.56 -6.78
N TYR A 55 -2.39 -6.35 -6.26
CA TYR A 55 -1.37 -5.29 -6.28
C TYR A 55 -0.95 -4.88 -4.87
N GLY A 56 -0.92 -5.83 -3.94
CA GLY A 56 -0.50 -5.61 -2.57
C GLY A 56 -1.66 -5.45 -1.58
N ALA A 57 -1.32 -5.50 -0.30
CA ALA A 57 -2.30 -5.41 0.77
C ALA A 57 -2.90 -4.00 0.85
N HIS A 58 -4.18 -3.90 0.67
CA HIS A 58 -4.94 -2.67 0.86
C HIS A 58 -5.88 -2.83 2.05
N ILE A 59 -5.62 -2.09 3.12
CA ILE A 59 -6.47 -2.04 4.30
C ILE A 59 -7.06 -0.63 4.36
N PHE A 60 -8.37 -0.54 4.29
CA PHE A 60 -9.04 0.76 4.39
C PHE A 60 -8.98 1.27 5.82
N HIS A 61 -8.54 2.52 6.01
CA HIS A 61 -8.52 3.18 7.30
C HIS A 61 -8.75 4.68 7.16
N THR A 62 -9.44 5.28 8.12
CA THR A 62 -9.68 6.72 8.19
C THR A 62 -10.14 7.14 9.59
N SER A 63 -9.83 8.36 10.00
CA SER A 63 -10.45 8.99 11.17
C SER A 63 -11.64 9.88 10.81
N ASP A 64 -11.85 10.15 9.51
CA ASP A 64 -12.98 10.94 9.02
C ASP A 64 -14.23 10.09 8.92
N LYS A 65 -15.25 10.45 9.72
CA LYS A 65 -16.54 9.76 9.74
C LYS A 65 -17.28 9.86 8.41
N ALA A 66 -17.20 10.99 7.72
CA ALA A 66 -17.92 11.18 6.46
C ALA A 66 -17.33 10.29 5.35
N ILE A 67 -15.99 10.12 5.32
CA ILE A 67 -15.32 9.20 4.41
C ILE A 67 -15.70 7.76 4.74
N TRP A 68 -15.74 7.38 6.03
CA TRP A 68 -16.17 6.05 6.45
C TRP A 68 -17.60 5.74 6.03
N GLU A 69 -18.53 6.66 6.29
CA GLU A 69 -19.94 6.53 5.88
C GLU A 69 -20.09 6.49 4.35
N TYR A 70 -19.24 7.23 3.62
CA TYR A 70 -19.26 7.24 2.16
C TYR A 70 -18.89 5.88 1.57
N VAL A 71 -17.79 5.28 2.01
CA VAL A 71 -17.33 3.98 1.45
C VAL A 71 -18.27 2.84 1.84
N ASN A 72 -18.90 2.90 3.02
CA ASN A 72 -19.89 1.92 3.46
C ASN A 72 -21.20 1.95 2.66
N ARG A 73 -21.40 2.90 1.76
CA ARG A 73 -22.49 2.89 0.77
C ARG A 73 -22.27 1.85 -0.33
N PHE A 74 -21.04 1.41 -0.52
CA PHE A 74 -20.64 0.53 -1.63
C PHE A 74 -20.26 -0.88 -1.18
N ALA A 75 -19.80 -1.06 0.04
CA ALA A 75 -19.52 -2.36 0.63
C ALA A 75 -19.61 -2.30 2.15
N ASP A 76 -19.90 -3.43 2.77
CA ASP A 76 -19.71 -3.61 4.20
C ASP A 76 -18.22 -3.87 4.48
N PHE A 77 -17.73 -3.34 5.60
CA PHE A 77 -16.37 -3.57 6.06
C PHE A 77 -16.35 -4.44 7.31
N ASN A 78 -15.42 -5.37 7.36
CA ASN A 78 -15.20 -6.17 8.56
C ASN A 78 -14.41 -5.38 9.63
N ASN A 79 -14.13 -6.05 10.75
CA ASN A 79 -13.36 -5.48 11.85
C ASN A 79 -11.88 -5.90 11.84
N PHE A 80 -11.30 -6.11 10.66
CA PHE A 80 -9.88 -6.44 10.54
C PHE A 80 -9.01 -5.31 11.09
N ILE A 81 -8.09 -5.67 12.00
CA ILE A 81 -7.11 -4.77 12.56
C ILE A 81 -5.75 -5.14 11.98
N ASN A 82 -5.14 -4.19 11.29
CA ASN A 82 -3.81 -4.41 10.70
C ASN A 82 -2.74 -4.48 11.79
N SER A 83 -2.18 -5.67 11.98
CA SER A 83 -1.14 -5.96 12.99
C SER A 83 0.00 -6.75 12.33
N PRO A 84 0.79 -6.12 11.44
CA PRO A 84 1.85 -6.81 10.73
C PRO A 84 2.97 -7.25 11.67
N ILE A 85 3.69 -8.28 11.25
CA ILE A 85 4.87 -8.81 11.93
C ILE A 85 6.09 -8.53 11.07
N ALA A 86 7.24 -8.27 11.70
CA ALA A 86 8.54 -8.21 11.06
C ALA A 86 9.33 -9.50 11.36
N SER A 87 9.84 -10.13 10.32
CA SER A 87 10.80 -11.23 10.41
C SER A 87 12.19 -10.68 10.11
N TYR A 88 13.12 -10.88 11.04
CA TYR A 88 14.52 -10.56 10.91
C TYR A 88 15.35 -11.79 11.30
N LYS A 89 15.96 -12.45 10.32
CA LYS A 89 16.63 -13.75 10.53
C LYS A 89 15.69 -14.73 11.24
N ASP A 90 16.08 -15.23 12.39
CA ASP A 90 15.30 -16.19 13.20
C ASP A 90 14.39 -15.51 14.26
N GLU A 91 14.24 -14.18 14.21
CA GLU A 91 13.49 -13.40 15.18
C GLU A 91 12.20 -12.82 14.57
N LEU A 92 11.10 -12.85 15.33
CA LEU A 92 9.84 -12.20 14.96
C LEU A 92 9.56 -11.02 15.89
N TYR A 93 9.14 -9.89 15.32
CA TYR A 93 8.82 -8.66 16.03
C TYR A 93 7.46 -8.13 15.63
N ASN A 94 6.73 -7.55 16.58
CA ASN A 94 5.48 -6.86 16.29
C ASN A 94 5.75 -5.48 15.63
N LEU A 95 4.85 -5.07 14.76
CA LEU A 95 4.79 -3.73 14.20
C LEU A 95 3.43 -3.09 14.55
N PRO A 96 3.35 -1.76 14.66
CA PRO A 96 4.46 -0.77 14.61
C PRO A 96 5.44 -0.95 15.78
N PHE A 97 6.56 -0.23 15.78
CA PHE A 97 7.53 -0.32 16.88
C PHE A 97 6.89 0.10 18.21
N ASN A 98 6.56 -0.89 19.03
CA ASN A 98 5.80 -0.72 20.26
C ASN A 98 6.43 -1.51 21.41
N MET A 99 5.80 -1.53 22.57
CA MET A 99 6.34 -2.23 23.73
C MET A 99 6.49 -3.74 23.52
N ASN A 100 5.68 -4.40 22.65
CA ASN A 100 5.89 -5.82 22.32
C ASN A 100 7.20 -5.97 21.52
N THR A 101 7.50 -5.07 20.59
CA THR A 101 8.76 -5.03 19.84
C THR A 101 9.95 -4.87 20.79
N PHE A 102 9.87 -3.89 21.69
CA PHE A 102 10.97 -3.55 22.60
C PHE A 102 11.17 -4.63 23.68
N SER A 103 10.10 -5.18 24.22
CA SER A 103 10.18 -6.30 25.18
C SER A 103 10.82 -7.52 24.56
N LYS A 104 10.46 -7.86 23.33
CA LYS A 104 11.09 -8.95 22.58
C LYS A 104 12.56 -8.70 22.30
N MET A 105 12.91 -7.47 21.92
CA MET A 105 14.27 -7.08 21.51
C MET A 105 15.24 -7.01 22.69
N TRP A 106 14.79 -6.47 23.82
CA TRP A 106 15.66 -6.11 24.96
C TRP A 106 15.32 -6.83 26.27
N GLY A 107 14.28 -7.64 26.32
CA GLY A 107 13.87 -8.34 27.56
C GLY A 107 13.28 -7.43 28.63
N ILE A 108 12.85 -6.22 28.27
CA ILE A 108 12.31 -5.18 29.17
C ILE A 108 10.80 -5.29 29.32
N LYS A 109 10.24 -4.58 30.31
CA LYS A 109 8.81 -4.61 30.61
C LYS A 109 8.15 -3.24 30.66
N THR A 110 8.92 -2.16 30.80
CA THR A 110 8.38 -0.83 31.05
C THR A 110 8.78 0.19 29.97
N PRO A 111 7.93 1.18 29.70
CA PRO A 111 8.28 2.29 28.80
C PRO A 111 9.53 3.07 29.23
N ALA A 112 9.80 3.18 30.52
CA ALA A 112 10.97 3.87 31.03
C ALA A 112 12.27 3.16 30.63
N GLU A 113 12.31 1.83 30.74
CA GLU A 113 13.46 1.02 30.28
C GLU A 113 13.68 1.16 28.78
N ALA A 114 12.61 1.07 27.95
CA ALA A 114 12.71 1.25 26.51
C ALA A 114 13.28 2.62 26.13
N LYS A 115 12.75 3.68 26.73
CA LYS A 115 13.24 5.06 26.51
C LYS A 115 14.70 5.23 26.92
N ALA A 116 15.11 4.64 28.04
CA ALA A 116 16.50 4.68 28.52
C ALA A 116 17.47 4.01 27.56
N ILE A 117 17.11 2.82 27.02
CA ILE A 117 17.94 2.11 26.05
C ILE A 117 18.07 2.92 24.75
N ILE A 118 16.95 3.40 24.20
CA ILE A 118 16.96 4.23 22.99
C ILE A 118 17.81 5.49 23.21
N ALA A 119 17.61 6.20 24.32
CA ALA A 119 18.38 7.40 24.64
C ALA A 119 19.88 7.10 24.79
N GLY A 120 20.25 5.98 25.42
CA GLY A 120 21.64 5.54 25.56
C GLY A 120 22.29 5.22 24.20
N GLN A 121 21.55 4.58 23.29
CA GLN A 121 22.05 4.31 21.94
C GLN A 121 22.23 5.61 21.15
N ILE A 122 21.27 6.55 21.23
CA ILE A 122 21.34 7.84 20.52
C ILE A 122 22.49 8.72 21.05
N ALA A 123 22.73 8.74 22.34
CA ALA A 123 23.75 9.57 22.95
C ALA A 123 25.17 9.28 22.42
N ASN A 124 25.41 8.07 21.94
CA ASN A 124 26.69 7.63 21.40
C ASN A 124 26.90 7.97 19.91
N LEU A 125 25.87 8.52 19.22
CA LEU A 125 25.89 8.62 17.75
C LEU A 125 26.47 9.94 17.21
N ASN A 126 26.68 10.96 18.03
CA ASN A 126 27.18 12.28 17.61
C ASN A 126 26.46 12.85 16.36
N ILE A 127 25.18 12.55 16.17
CA ILE A 127 24.39 13.04 15.06
C ILE A 127 23.77 14.39 15.41
N GLY A 128 24.17 15.45 14.68
CA GLY A 128 23.56 16.77 14.77
C GLY A 128 22.17 16.80 14.09
N GLU A 129 22.01 17.66 13.09
CA GLU A 129 20.84 17.61 12.22
C GLU A 129 20.99 16.50 11.21
N PRO A 130 20.01 15.57 11.10
CA PRO A 130 20.11 14.41 10.19
C PRO A 130 20.17 14.81 8.72
N LYS A 131 21.16 14.31 7.98
CA LYS A 131 21.38 14.63 6.57
C LYS A 131 20.72 13.62 5.63
N ASN A 132 20.45 12.41 6.10
CA ASN A 132 19.92 11.30 5.33
C ASN A 132 19.00 10.43 6.19
N LEU A 133 18.37 9.43 5.56
CA LEU A 133 17.42 8.52 6.23
C LEU A 133 18.08 7.73 7.37
N GLU A 134 19.33 7.27 7.21
CA GLU A 134 20.04 6.50 8.24
C GLU A 134 20.20 7.33 9.51
N GLU A 135 20.75 8.53 9.39
CA GLU A 135 20.94 9.43 10.53
C GLU A 135 19.59 9.79 11.21
N GLN A 136 18.55 10.02 10.41
CA GLN A 136 17.21 10.30 10.92
C GLN A 136 16.62 9.10 11.66
N ALA A 137 16.76 7.89 11.12
CA ALA A 137 16.28 6.67 11.76
C ALA A 137 17.00 6.40 13.07
N LEU A 138 18.32 6.42 13.05
CA LEU A 138 19.17 6.23 14.24
C LEU A 138 18.78 7.20 15.35
N LYS A 139 18.55 8.46 15.02
CA LYS A 139 18.15 9.50 15.96
C LYS A 139 16.72 9.31 16.52
N LEU A 140 15.84 8.62 15.79
CA LEU A 140 14.48 8.35 16.24
C LEU A 140 14.37 7.09 17.09
N VAL A 141 15.03 6.00 16.68
CA VAL A 141 14.75 4.66 17.21
C VAL A 141 15.96 3.98 17.84
N GLY A 142 17.15 4.55 17.74
CA GLY A 142 18.41 3.92 18.17
C GLY A 142 18.92 2.89 17.18
N THR A 143 20.07 2.30 17.51
CA THR A 143 20.83 1.42 16.61
C THR A 143 20.14 0.08 16.38
N ASP A 144 19.63 -0.56 17.44
CA ASP A 144 19.10 -1.93 17.36
C ASP A 144 17.86 -2.01 16.48
N VAL A 145 16.90 -1.10 16.68
CA VAL A 145 15.68 -1.03 15.86
C VAL A 145 16.02 -0.68 14.42
N TYR A 146 16.94 0.26 14.20
CA TYR A 146 17.39 0.63 12.87
C TYR A 146 18.00 -0.56 12.13
N GLU A 147 19.02 -1.22 12.70
CA GLU A 147 19.74 -2.31 12.04
C GLU A 147 18.83 -3.53 11.77
N LYS A 148 17.98 -3.91 12.74
CA LYS A 148 17.13 -5.10 12.60
C LYS A 148 15.87 -4.87 11.76
N LEU A 149 15.20 -3.73 11.92
CA LEU A 149 13.84 -3.59 11.43
C LEU A 149 13.65 -2.54 10.32
N ILE A 150 14.63 -1.64 10.11
CA ILE A 150 14.50 -0.55 9.14
C ILE A 150 15.47 -0.69 7.97
N LYS A 151 16.73 -0.83 8.26
CA LYS A 151 17.83 -0.74 7.27
C LYS A 151 17.64 -1.66 6.07
N GLY A 152 17.59 -2.96 6.30
CA GLY A 152 17.50 -3.94 5.22
C GLY A 152 16.18 -3.85 4.45
N TYR A 153 15.06 -3.62 5.15
CA TYR A 153 13.75 -3.41 4.53
C TYR A 153 13.75 -2.17 3.61
N THR A 154 14.23 -1.05 4.12
CA THR A 154 14.30 0.21 3.38
C THR A 154 15.23 0.11 2.17
N GLN A 155 16.39 -0.53 2.33
CA GLN A 155 17.31 -0.73 1.22
C GLN A 155 16.72 -1.59 0.10
N LYS A 156 15.94 -2.63 0.42
CA LYS A 156 15.21 -3.43 -0.58
C LYS A 156 14.14 -2.59 -1.26
N GLN A 157 13.34 -1.86 -0.49
CA GLN A 157 12.23 -1.07 -1.00
C GLN A 157 12.69 0.03 -1.96
N TRP A 158 13.78 0.71 -1.64
CA TRP A 158 14.30 1.83 -2.42
C TRP A 158 15.39 1.45 -3.42
N GLY A 159 15.99 0.26 -3.30
CA GLY A 159 17.10 -0.17 -4.14
C GLY A 159 18.40 0.62 -3.90
N ARG A 160 18.50 1.36 -2.78
CA ARG A 160 19.61 2.26 -2.44
C ARG A 160 20.00 2.15 -0.98
N PRO A 161 21.26 2.46 -0.61
CA PRO A 161 21.67 2.61 0.78
C PRO A 161 20.85 3.70 1.50
N CYS A 162 20.55 3.49 2.79
CA CYS A 162 19.82 4.48 3.60
C CYS A 162 20.55 5.83 3.70
N THR A 163 21.87 5.84 3.54
CA THR A 163 22.71 7.05 3.51
C THR A 163 22.49 7.93 2.28
N GLU A 164 21.92 7.38 1.20
CA GLU A 164 21.62 8.10 -0.04
C GLU A 164 20.16 8.57 -0.11
N LEU A 165 19.33 8.17 0.85
CA LEU A 165 17.92 8.51 0.91
C LEU A 165 17.67 9.76 1.76
N PRO A 166 16.75 10.65 1.35
CA PRO A 166 16.42 11.84 2.12
C PRO A 166 15.87 11.54 3.52
N ALA A 167 16.25 12.33 4.52
CA ALA A 167 15.80 12.15 5.91
C ALA A 167 14.28 12.24 6.08
N PHE A 168 13.58 13.00 5.24
CA PHE A 168 12.13 13.19 5.37
C PHE A 168 11.30 11.92 5.14
N ILE A 169 11.84 10.92 4.44
CA ILE A 169 11.15 9.64 4.17
C ILE A 169 10.72 8.95 5.47
N ILE A 170 11.55 9.04 6.51
CA ILE A 170 11.31 8.38 7.80
C ILE A 170 10.98 9.37 8.93
N LYS A 171 10.74 10.62 8.61
CA LYS A 171 10.53 11.69 9.62
C LYS A 171 9.38 11.40 10.61
N ARG A 172 8.41 10.59 10.23
CA ARG A 172 7.21 10.29 11.02
C ARG A 172 7.12 8.81 11.41
N LEU A 173 8.23 8.17 11.69
CA LEU A 173 8.20 6.78 12.16
C LEU A 173 7.47 6.69 13.51
N PRO A 174 6.37 5.93 13.62
CA PRO A 174 5.62 5.88 14.86
C PRO A 174 6.32 4.98 15.88
N LEU A 175 6.86 5.59 16.94
CA LEU A 175 7.26 4.88 18.15
C LEU A 175 6.11 4.93 19.15
N ARG A 176 5.72 3.78 19.67
CA ARG A 176 4.67 3.64 20.69
C ARG A 176 5.20 3.00 21.95
N PHE A 177 5.07 3.70 23.06
CA PHE A 177 5.42 3.16 24.38
C PHE A 177 4.21 2.54 25.08
N THR A 178 3.41 1.80 24.30
CA THR A 178 2.22 1.03 24.72
C THR A 178 2.27 -0.36 24.10
N TYR A 179 1.56 -1.33 24.66
CA TYR A 179 1.41 -2.69 24.11
C TYR A 179 0.26 -2.77 23.09
N ASP A 180 0.27 -1.88 22.11
CA ASP A 180 -0.76 -1.81 21.06
C ASP A 180 -0.15 -2.18 19.71
N ASN A 181 -0.64 -3.28 19.11
CA ASN A 181 -0.20 -3.79 17.82
C ASN A 181 -1.03 -3.24 16.64
N ASN A 182 -2.05 -2.43 16.87
CA ASN A 182 -2.79 -1.80 15.78
C ASN A 182 -1.85 -0.88 15.00
N TYR A 183 -1.62 -1.17 13.73
CA TYR A 183 -0.67 -0.40 12.91
C TYR A 183 -1.13 1.03 12.67
N PHE A 184 -2.44 1.24 12.49
CA PHE A 184 -3.01 2.56 12.25
C PHE A 184 -3.46 3.23 13.56
N ASN A 185 -3.47 4.56 13.54
CA ASN A 185 -4.03 5.38 14.63
C ASN A 185 -5.47 5.83 14.32
N ASP A 186 -6.00 5.43 13.17
CA ASP A 186 -7.30 5.87 12.72
C ASP A 186 -8.44 5.19 13.47
N ARG A 187 -9.54 5.92 13.59
CA ARG A 187 -10.74 5.48 14.33
C ARG A 187 -11.45 4.31 13.63
N TYR A 188 -11.43 4.31 12.30
CA TYR A 188 -12.09 3.31 11.48
C TYR A 188 -11.04 2.59 10.64
N GLN A 189 -11.15 1.28 10.56
CA GLN A 189 -10.36 0.44 9.66
C GLN A 189 -11.10 -0.87 9.39
N GLY A 190 -10.77 -1.52 8.30
CA GLY A 190 -11.34 -2.81 7.93
C GLY A 190 -11.02 -3.19 6.49
N ILE A 191 -11.47 -4.38 6.12
CA ILE A 191 -11.40 -4.90 4.76
C ILE A 191 -12.83 -4.97 4.21
N ALA A 192 -13.01 -4.59 2.96
CA ALA A 192 -14.30 -4.73 2.27
C ALA A 192 -14.64 -6.23 2.15
N ILE A 193 -15.76 -6.63 2.76
CA ILE A 193 -16.25 -8.01 2.70
C ILE A 193 -16.60 -8.35 1.24
N GLY A 194 -16.02 -9.44 0.72
CA GLY A 194 -16.18 -9.83 -0.68
C GLY A 194 -15.23 -9.12 -1.65
N GLY A 195 -14.20 -8.42 -1.13
CA GLY A 195 -13.16 -7.76 -1.91
C GLY A 195 -13.49 -6.33 -2.34
N TYR A 196 -12.49 -5.62 -2.82
CA TYR A 196 -12.62 -4.20 -3.18
C TYR A 196 -13.19 -3.95 -4.58
N THR A 197 -13.06 -4.88 -5.50
CA THR A 197 -13.49 -4.72 -6.90
C THR A 197 -14.99 -4.35 -7.00
N GLN A 198 -15.84 -4.95 -6.18
CA GLN A 198 -17.26 -4.64 -6.13
C GLN A 198 -17.59 -3.17 -5.77
N ILE A 199 -16.73 -2.51 -5.00
CA ILE A 199 -16.91 -1.08 -4.68
C ILE A 199 -16.84 -0.28 -5.98
N ILE A 200 -15.85 -0.58 -6.81
CA ILE A 200 -15.61 0.09 -8.07
C ILE A 200 -16.71 -0.23 -9.08
N GLU A 201 -17.16 -1.48 -9.14
CA GLU A 201 -18.31 -1.88 -9.97
C GLU A 201 -19.56 -1.02 -9.66
N LYS A 202 -19.87 -0.89 -8.38
CA LYS A 202 -21.03 -0.07 -7.94
C LYS A 202 -20.83 1.43 -8.25
N MET A 203 -19.62 1.96 -8.08
CA MET A 203 -19.32 3.36 -8.40
C MET A 203 -19.43 3.64 -9.89
N LEU A 204 -19.04 2.70 -10.74
CA LEU A 204 -19.03 2.86 -12.19
C LEU A 204 -20.34 2.46 -12.88
N ALA A 205 -21.34 1.95 -12.17
CA ALA A 205 -22.60 1.45 -12.74
C ALA A 205 -23.36 2.48 -13.60
N GLY A 206 -23.15 3.78 -13.39
CA GLY A 206 -23.76 4.87 -14.16
C GLY A 206 -22.86 5.42 -15.28
N SER A 207 -21.72 4.82 -15.56
CA SER A 207 -20.73 5.27 -16.56
C SER A 207 -20.52 4.25 -17.65
N ASP A 208 -20.14 4.70 -18.84
CA ASP A 208 -19.58 3.83 -19.85
C ASP A 208 -18.14 3.48 -19.47
N VAL A 209 -17.76 2.18 -19.52
CA VAL A 209 -16.43 1.72 -19.14
C VAL A 209 -15.79 0.93 -20.28
N LYS A 210 -14.51 1.21 -20.56
CA LYS A 210 -13.69 0.45 -21.50
C LYS A 210 -12.35 0.10 -20.86
N THR A 211 -12.10 -1.17 -20.69
CA THR A 211 -10.79 -1.73 -20.30
C THR A 211 -9.94 -2.01 -21.55
N ASP A 212 -8.70 -2.48 -21.38
CA ASP A 212 -7.75 -2.73 -22.48
C ASP A 212 -7.62 -1.52 -23.43
N THR A 213 -7.69 -0.31 -22.89
CA THR A 213 -7.75 0.93 -23.67
C THR A 213 -6.67 1.91 -23.24
N ASP A 214 -5.62 2.02 -24.04
CA ASP A 214 -4.58 3.05 -23.84
C ASP A 214 -5.12 4.42 -24.18
N TYR A 215 -4.89 5.39 -23.30
CA TYR A 215 -5.38 6.77 -23.50
C TYR A 215 -4.78 7.46 -24.72
N PHE A 216 -3.47 7.31 -24.92
CA PHE A 216 -2.78 8.04 -25.97
C PHE A 216 -3.13 7.54 -27.37
N GLU A 217 -3.41 6.24 -27.50
CA GLU A 217 -3.93 5.68 -28.74
C GLU A 217 -5.40 6.03 -28.93
N PHE A 218 -6.20 5.87 -27.88
CA PHE A 218 -7.65 6.12 -27.93
C PHE A 218 -7.99 7.57 -28.31
N ILE A 219 -7.27 8.56 -27.75
CA ILE A 219 -7.57 9.99 -27.99
C ILE A 219 -7.19 10.44 -29.41
N LYS A 220 -6.22 9.79 -30.08
CA LYS A 220 -5.88 10.07 -31.47
C LYS A 220 -7.05 9.79 -32.42
N GLU A 221 -7.78 8.72 -32.15
CA GLU A 221 -8.94 8.30 -32.95
C GLU A 221 -10.24 9.00 -32.50
N ASN A 222 -10.29 9.51 -31.29
CA ASN A 222 -11.47 10.10 -30.65
C ASN A 222 -11.19 11.47 -30.02
N PRO A 223 -10.65 12.47 -30.75
CA PRO A 223 -10.18 13.73 -30.16
C PRO A 223 -11.29 14.55 -29.47
N ASP A 224 -12.54 14.45 -29.93
CA ASP A 224 -13.67 15.22 -29.45
C ASP A 224 -14.68 14.37 -28.63
N ILE A 225 -14.23 13.24 -28.07
CA ILE A 225 -15.10 12.27 -27.39
C ILE A 225 -15.75 12.86 -26.13
N ALA A 226 -15.09 13.74 -25.42
CA ALA A 226 -15.57 14.37 -24.21
C ALA A 226 -15.18 15.85 -24.13
N GLU A 227 -15.94 16.63 -23.34
CA GLU A 227 -15.67 18.05 -23.10
C GLU A 227 -14.41 18.27 -22.26
N LYS A 228 -14.17 17.36 -21.29
CA LYS A 228 -13.03 17.43 -20.36
C LYS A 228 -12.44 16.05 -20.12
N THR A 229 -11.12 16.04 -19.92
CA THR A 229 -10.40 14.81 -19.53
C THR A 229 -9.92 14.92 -18.08
N VAL A 230 -10.16 13.86 -17.30
CA VAL A 230 -9.58 13.64 -15.98
C VAL A 230 -8.56 12.52 -16.11
N PHE A 231 -7.29 12.88 -16.06
CA PHE A 231 -6.19 11.94 -16.25
C PHE A 231 -5.58 11.53 -14.90
N THR A 232 -5.57 10.23 -14.62
CA THR A 232 -5.02 9.68 -13.37
C THR A 232 -3.76 8.85 -13.57
N GLY A 233 -3.22 8.84 -14.79
CA GLY A 233 -1.96 8.18 -15.12
C GLY A 233 -0.73 9.01 -14.73
N GLN A 234 0.42 8.63 -15.24
CA GLN A 234 1.69 9.32 -14.97
C GLN A 234 1.67 10.73 -15.56
N ILE A 235 1.93 11.74 -14.73
CA ILE A 235 1.85 13.14 -15.16
C ILE A 235 2.94 13.51 -16.15
N ASP A 236 4.13 12.95 -16.03
CA ASP A 236 5.24 13.15 -16.94
C ASP A 236 4.98 12.52 -18.32
N GLU A 237 4.35 11.34 -18.35
CA GLU A 237 3.89 10.70 -19.57
C GLU A 237 2.82 11.55 -20.27
N PHE A 238 1.85 12.10 -19.51
CA PHE A 238 0.82 12.99 -20.05
C PHE A 238 1.43 14.20 -20.78
N PHE A 239 2.53 14.73 -20.28
CA PHE A 239 3.26 15.82 -20.93
C PHE A 239 4.33 15.36 -21.94
N GLY A 240 4.34 14.07 -22.32
CA GLY A 240 5.30 13.50 -23.27
C GLY A 240 6.74 13.63 -22.78
N TYR A 241 6.94 13.56 -21.45
CA TYR A 241 8.26 13.70 -20.79
C TYR A 241 9.04 14.98 -21.11
N ARG A 242 8.37 16.03 -21.65
CA ARG A 242 9.03 17.28 -22.06
C ARG A 242 9.73 18.05 -20.94
N TYR A 243 9.40 17.74 -19.69
CA TYR A 243 10.04 18.32 -18.49
C TYR A 243 10.99 17.33 -17.79
N GLY A 244 11.28 16.21 -18.43
CA GLY A 244 12.01 15.09 -17.85
C GLY A 244 11.10 14.05 -17.25
N ALA A 245 11.62 12.83 -17.05
CA ALA A 245 10.91 11.75 -16.39
C ALA A 245 11.01 11.87 -14.87
N LEU A 246 9.94 11.54 -14.17
CA LEU A 246 9.94 11.41 -12.71
C LEU A 246 10.57 10.08 -12.30
N GLY A 247 11.10 10.04 -11.08
CA GLY A 247 11.63 8.80 -10.49
C GLY A 247 10.50 7.96 -9.89
N TYR A 248 10.33 6.75 -10.39
CA TYR A 248 9.37 5.78 -9.87
C TYR A 248 10.06 4.54 -9.31
N ARG A 249 9.33 3.79 -8.51
CA ARG A 249 9.62 2.41 -8.15
C ARG A 249 8.52 1.53 -8.70
N SER A 250 8.79 0.24 -8.81
CA SER A 250 7.81 -0.78 -9.17
C SER A 250 7.77 -1.87 -8.11
N VAL A 251 6.66 -2.58 -8.08
CA VAL A 251 6.48 -3.75 -7.23
C VAL A 251 6.03 -4.92 -8.10
N ARG A 252 6.64 -6.07 -7.89
CA ARG A 252 6.29 -7.32 -8.52
C ARG A 252 5.75 -8.29 -7.49
N PHE A 253 4.67 -8.99 -7.82
CA PHE A 253 4.05 -9.99 -6.96
C PHE A 253 4.18 -11.39 -7.57
N GLU A 254 4.53 -12.35 -6.73
CA GLU A 254 4.47 -13.77 -7.06
C GLU A 254 3.40 -14.42 -6.19
N ASN A 255 2.32 -14.86 -6.83
CA ASN A 255 1.19 -15.50 -6.15
C ASN A 255 1.37 -17.01 -6.18
N GLU A 256 1.08 -17.66 -5.06
CA GLU A 256 1.18 -19.10 -4.90
C GLU A 256 -0.02 -19.64 -4.12
N ILE A 257 -0.62 -20.72 -4.62
CA ILE A 257 -1.66 -21.46 -3.92
C ILE A 257 -0.99 -22.59 -3.16
N LEU A 258 -1.19 -22.64 -1.84
CA LEU A 258 -0.58 -23.63 -0.96
C LEU A 258 -1.66 -24.57 -0.42
N ASP A 259 -1.32 -25.86 -0.35
CA ASP A 259 -2.15 -26.91 0.22
C ASP A 259 -1.98 -26.98 1.76
N THR A 260 -2.32 -25.87 2.40
CA THR A 260 -2.36 -25.69 3.85
C THR A 260 -3.39 -24.64 4.22
N ASP A 261 -4.02 -24.79 5.35
CA ASP A 261 -5.02 -23.85 5.84
C ASP A 261 -4.44 -22.59 6.49
N ASN A 262 -3.15 -22.61 6.84
CA ASN A 262 -2.47 -21.50 7.48
C ASN A 262 -0.96 -21.58 7.25
N TYR A 263 -0.40 -20.64 6.53
CA TYR A 263 1.02 -20.61 6.15
C TYR A 263 1.89 -19.88 7.16
N GLN A 264 1.49 -18.65 7.53
CA GLN A 264 2.33 -17.77 8.38
C GLN A 264 1.59 -17.22 9.62
N GLY A 265 0.31 -17.55 9.80
CA GLY A 265 -0.47 -17.17 10.98
C GLY A 265 -0.80 -15.68 11.08
N ASN A 266 -0.55 -14.89 10.03
CA ASN A 266 -0.84 -13.46 9.97
C ASN A 266 -1.05 -13.01 8.52
N ALA A 267 -1.86 -11.97 8.33
CA ALA A 267 -2.12 -11.43 7.00
C ALA A 267 -0.86 -10.89 6.33
N VAL A 268 0.03 -10.22 7.07
CA VAL A 268 1.24 -9.58 6.52
C VAL A 268 2.45 -9.84 7.42
N VAL A 269 3.48 -10.44 6.83
CA VAL A 269 4.81 -10.56 7.45
C VAL A 269 5.82 -9.81 6.60
N ASN A 270 6.47 -8.80 7.17
CA ASN A 270 7.53 -8.02 6.54
C ASN A 270 8.88 -8.70 6.82
N TYR A 271 9.66 -8.96 5.79
CA TYR A 271 11.01 -9.50 5.90
C TYR A 271 12.00 -8.35 5.90
N THR A 272 12.58 -8.05 7.05
CA THR A 272 13.46 -6.88 7.21
C THR A 272 14.93 -7.20 6.95
N ASP A 273 15.27 -8.46 6.86
CA ASP A 273 16.59 -8.94 6.46
C ASP A 273 16.87 -8.61 4.98
N ARG A 274 18.06 -8.10 4.69
CA ARG A 274 18.48 -7.75 3.32
C ARG A 274 18.67 -8.98 2.43
N GLU A 275 19.07 -10.10 3.00
CA GLU A 275 19.36 -11.34 2.26
C GLU A 275 18.09 -12.01 1.74
N VAL A 276 16.93 -11.76 2.36
CA VAL A 276 15.63 -12.20 1.85
C VAL A 276 15.21 -11.29 0.70
N PRO A 277 14.98 -11.81 -0.53
CA PRO A 277 14.82 -10.99 -1.72
C PRO A 277 13.49 -10.24 -1.80
N TYR A 278 12.44 -10.70 -1.13
CA TYR A 278 11.12 -10.04 -1.06
C TYR A 278 11.01 -9.15 0.18
N THR A 279 10.14 -8.15 0.09
CA THR A 279 9.88 -7.21 1.19
C THR A 279 8.86 -7.75 2.18
N ARG A 280 7.84 -8.48 1.68
CA ARG A 280 6.81 -9.09 2.54
C ARG A 280 6.17 -10.32 1.88
N ILE A 281 5.53 -11.12 2.72
CA ILE A 281 4.56 -12.12 2.30
C ILE A 281 3.18 -11.67 2.81
N ILE A 282 2.20 -11.73 1.92
CA ILE A 282 0.80 -11.49 2.22
C ILE A 282 0.08 -12.83 2.15
N GLU A 283 -0.61 -13.23 3.22
CA GLU A 283 -1.51 -14.38 3.24
C GLU A 283 -2.94 -13.87 3.25
N HIS A 284 -3.58 -13.88 2.10
CA HIS A 284 -4.79 -13.10 1.83
C HIS A 284 -6.01 -13.55 2.62
N LYS A 285 -6.16 -14.83 2.93
CA LYS A 285 -7.34 -15.35 3.65
C LYS A 285 -7.55 -14.69 5.03
N HIS A 286 -6.47 -14.25 5.68
CA HIS A 286 -6.57 -13.62 7.00
C HIS A 286 -7.28 -12.26 6.97
N PHE A 287 -7.32 -11.56 5.83
CA PHE A 287 -8.02 -10.29 5.70
C PHE A 287 -9.52 -10.40 5.97
N GLU A 288 -10.14 -11.51 5.57
CA GLU A 288 -11.56 -11.77 5.76
C GLU A 288 -11.83 -12.93 6.73
N PHE A 289 -10.85 -13.28 7.59
CA PHE A 289 -10.95 -14.37 8.56
C PHE A 289 -11.32 -15.71 7.92
N GLY A 290 -10.82 -15.98 6.73
CA GLY A 290 -11.14 -17.13 5.90
C GLY A 290 -10.76 -18.47 6.55
N LYS A 291 -11.55 -19.51 6.27
CA LYS A 291 -11.40 -20.86 6.79
C LYS A 291 -11.22 -21.92 5.70
N GLN A 292 -10.78 -21.51 4.51
CA GLN A 292 -10.52 -22.40 3.40
C GLN A 292 -9.42 -23.42 3.77
N GLU A 293 -9.47 -24.62 3.22
CA GLU A 293 -8.46 -25.66 3.45
C GLU A 293 -7.11 -25.31 2.81
N LYS A 294 -7.14 -24.51 1.71
CA LYS A 294 -5.98 -23.95 1.05
C LYS A 294 -5.76 -22.50 1.44
N THR A 295 -4.58 -22.00 1.18
CA THR A 295 -4.30 -20.56 1.29
C THR A 295 -3.63 -20.01 0.04
N VAL A 296 -3.76 -18.70 -0.17
CA VAL A 296 -3.07 -17.97 -1.24
C VAL A 296 -2.13 -16.97 -0.60
N ILE A 297 -0.87 -17.05 -0.98
CA ILE A 297 0.14 -16.08 -0.57
C ILE A 297 0.64 -15.26 -1.75
N SER A 298 1.06 -14.02 -1.47
CA SER A 298 1.79 -13.18 -2.43
C SER A 298 3.13 -12.77 -1.84
N ARG A 299 4.23 -13.08 -2.54
CA ARG A 299 5.55 -12.51 -2.24
C ARG A 299 5.70 -11.20 -2.99
N GLU A 300 6.00 -10.13 -2.27
CA GLU A 300 6.17 -8.78 -2.82
C GLU A 300 7.65 -8.46 -3.00
N TYR A 301 8.03 -8.10 -4.22
CA TYR A 301 9.39 -7.70 -4.58
C TYR A 301 9.40 -6.24 -5.03
N SER A 302 10.22 -5.44 -4.41
CA SER A 302 10.55 -4.11 -4.94
C SER A 302 11.43 -4.22 -6.17
N ALA A 303 11.16 -3.40 -7.18
CA ALA A 303 11.89 -3.41 -8.45
C ALA A 303 12.20 -1.98 -8.92
N GLU A 304 13.25 -1.85 -9.74
CA GLU A 304 13.51 -0.63 -10.50
C GLU A 304 12.39 -0.44 -11.51
N TRP A 305 11.88 0.78 -11.57
CA TRP A 305 10.93 1.15 -12.62
C TRP A 305 11.67 1.37 -13.94
N GLN A 306 11.06 0.95 -15.03
CA GLN A 306 11.48 1.21 -16.39
C GLN A 306 10.26 1.57 -17.24
N PRO A 307 10.41 2.36 -18.34
CA PRO A 307 9.33 2.62 -19.27
C PRO A 307 8.65 1.34 -19.74
N GLY A 308 7.31 1.30 -19.68
CA GLY A 308 6.51 0.12 -19.99
C GLY A 308 6.20 -0.79 -18.79
N ILE A 309 6.79 -0.53 -17.62
CA ILE A 309 6.43 -1.20 -16.36
C ILE A 309 5.52 -0.26 -15.54
N GLU A 310 4.51 -0.84 -14.90
CA GLU A 310 3.64 -0.07 -14.01
C GLU A 310 4.44 0.52 -12.84
N PRO A 311 4.35 1.83 -12.58
CA PRO A 311 4.87 2.42 -11.36
C PRO A 311 3.99 2.06 -10.18
N TYR A 312 4.58 2.01 -8.99
CA TYR A 312 3.89 1.72 -7.75
C TYR A 312 4.09 2.87 -6.74
#